data_18879754aa8ddf84cd0a268e2cd72b97
#
_entry.id   18879754aa8ddf84cd0a268e2cd72b97
#
_cell.length_a   1.000
_cell.length_b   1.000
_cell.length_c   1.000
_cell.angle_alpha   90.00
_cell.angle_beta   90.00
_cell.angle_gamma   90.00
#
_symmetry.space_group_name_H-M   'P 1'
#
loop_
_entity.id
_entity.type
_entity.pdbx_description
1 polymer ?
#
loop_
_entity_poly.entity_id
_entity_poly.type
_entity_poly.pdbx_seq_one_letter_code
_entity_poly.pdbx_strand_id
1 'polypeptide(L)'
;RSAAVDSLDVAVLGATEIDTSFHINVHTDSNGSIMGGSGGHSDAAAGSKLALIAAPLFRGRLPIVRDRVTCISTPGQDVDVLVTQAGVAVNPKNAELRERLWEARLPVVDIQELKERAERITGTPAPLPVSDRVVAKVISRDGELLDTIRQADNRSGV
;
A
#
# COMPACT_ATOMS: atom_id res chain seq x y z
N ARG A 1 22.19 6.81 -16.74
CA ARG A 1 21.09 6.59 -15.78
C ARG A 1 21.33 5.25 -15.06
N SER A 2 22.16 5.19 -14.09
CA SER A 2 22.23 4.05 -13.19
C SER A 2 22.03 4.59 -11.77
N ALA A 3 20.77 4.81 -11.40
CA ALA A 3 20.47 5.04 -10.00
C ALA A 3 20.65 3.72 -9.25
N ALA A 4 21.24 3.76 -8.06
CA ALA A 4 21.37 2.54 -7.21
C ALA A 4 20.00 1.85 -6.99
N VAL A 5 18.93 2.63 -7.06
CA VAL A 5 17.54 2.14 -6.95
C VAL A 5 17.14 1.12 -8.03
N ASP A 6 17.80 1.11 -9.18
CA ASP A 6 17.49 0.17 -10.28
C ASP A 6 18.13 -1.23 -10.10
N SER A 7 18.86 -1.46 -9.02
CA SER A 7 19.59 -2.71 -8.78
C SER A 7 19.56 -3.17 -7.32
N LEU A 8 18.49 -2.87 -6.61
CA LEU A 8 18.29 -3.32 -5.23
C LEU A 8 17.92 -4.81 -5.19
N ASP A 9 18.55 -5.57 -4.29
CA ASP A 9 18.11 -6.95 -4.03
C ASP A 9 16.80 -6.96 -3.25
N VAL A 10 16.67 -6.08 -2.24
CA VAL A 10 15.47 -5.95 -1.42
C VAL A 10 15.20 -4.49 -1.11
N ALA A 11 13.96 -4.05 -1.29
CA ALA A 11 13.45 -2.81 -0.75
C ALA A 11 12.49 -3.10 0.41
N VAL A 12 12.72 -2.50 1.57
CA VAL A 12 11.79 -2.55 2.71
C VAL A 12 11.17 -1.18 2.87
N LEU A 13 9.86 -1.11 2.67
CA LEU A 13 9.10 0.13 2.56
C LEU A 13 7.93 0.13 3.55
N GLY A 14 7.44 1.31 3.91
CA GLY A 14 6.24 1.47 4.74
C GLY A 14 4.99 1.70 3.91
N ALA A 15 3.84 1.74 4.57
CA ALA A 15 2.57 2.13 3.96
C ALA A 15 1.69 2.89 4.96
N THR A 16 0.91 3.85 4.48
CA THR A 16 -0.24 4.37 5.22
C THR A 16 -1.48 3.51 4.98
N GLU A 17 -1.63 3.00 3.76
CA GLU A 17 -2.64 2.03 3.36
C GLU A 17 -2.06 1.07 2.33
N ILE A 18 -2.56 -0.15 2.32
CA ILE A 18 -2.38 -1.12 1.24
C ILE A 18 -3.74 -1.73 0.91
N ASP A 19 -4.03 -1.97 -0.37
CA ASP A 19 -5.26 -2.66 -0.74
C ASP A 19 -5.06 -4.14 -1.08
N THR A 20 -6.17 -4.84 -1.28
CA THR A 20 -6.17 -6.27 -1.61
C THR A 20 -5.53 -6.60 -2.96
N SER A 21 -5.27 -5.58 -3.79
CA SER A 21 -4.49 -5.67 -5.02
C SER A 21 -3.02 -5.27 -4.84
N PHE A 22 -2.57 -5.09 -3.60
CA PHE A 22 -1.22 -4.66 -3.22
C PHE A 22 -0.84 -3.24 -3.67
N HIS A 23 -1.79 -2.38 -4.08
CA HIS A 23 -1.49 -0.97 -4.27
C HIS A 23 -1.19 -0.31 -2.93
N ILE A 24 -0.20 0.59 -2.94
CA ILE A 24 0.25 1.28 -1.72
C ILE A 24 -0.10 2.77 -1.79
N ASN A 25 -0.56 3.30 -0.66
CA ASN A 25 -0.68 4.73 -0.43
C ASN A 25 0.35 5.18 0.61
N VAL A 26 1.10 6.22 0.26
CA VAL A 26 1.99 6.97 1.18
C VAL A 26 1.85 8.49 1.00
N HIS A 27 0.96 8.95 0.10
CA HIS A 27 0.74 10.38 -0.14
C HIS A 27 -0.27 10.99 0.81
N THR A 28 -1.30 10.22 1.19
CA THR A 28 -2.36 10.70 2.07
C THR A 28 -2.50 9.83 3.31
N ASP A 29 -3.09 10.41 4.36
CA ASP A 29 -3.67 9.63 5.43
C ASP A 29 -5.06 9.09 5.02
N SER A 30 -5.67 8.31 5.89
CA SER A 30 -7.00 7.72 5.63
C SER A 30 -8.15 8.72 5.70
N ASN A 31 -7.88 9.98 6.10
CA ASN A 31 -8.84 11.09 6.10
C ASN A 31 -8.68 11.98 4.84
N GLY A 32 -7.77 11.62 3.95
CA GLY A 32 -7.48 12.35 2.72
C GLY A 32 -6.53 13.54 2.88
N SER A 33 -5.94 13.74 4.07
CA SER A 33 -4.95 14.79 4.25
C SER A 33 -3.65 14.42 3.56
N ILE A 34 -3.10 15.33 2.77
CA ILE A 34 -1.80 15.11 2.12
C ILE A 34 -0.71 15.12 3.18
N MET A 35 0.03 14.02 3.28
CA MET A 35 1.15 13.87 4.22
C MET A 35 2.47 14.32 3.61
N GLY A 36 2.61 14.22 2.28
CA GLY A 36 3.82 14.58 1.56
C GLY A 36 3.93 13.85 0.22
N GLY A 37 5.08 13.98 -0.42
CA GLY A 37 5.43 13.19 -1.59
C GLY A 37 5.93 11.80 -1.21
N SER A 38 5.80 10.83 -2.11
CA SER A 38 6.28 9.45 -1.91
C SER A 38 7.81 9.33 -1.87
N GLY A 39 8.54 10.38 -2.25
CA GLY A 39 9.98 10.27 -2.45
C GLY A 39 10.31 9.20 -3.50
N GLY A 40 11.25 8.34 -3.18
CA GLY A 40 11.64 7.21 -4.05
C GLY A 40 10.86 5.91 -3.77
N HIS A 41 9.70 5.94 -3.14
CA HIS A 41 8.98 4.72 -2.73
C HIS A 41 8.63 3.82 -3.91
N SER A 42 7.95 4.36 -4.94
CA SER A 42 7.60 3.61 -6.16
C SER A 42 8.84 3.17 -6.95
N ASP A 43 9.87 4.04 -7.02
CA ASP A 43 11.10 3.74 -7.73
C ASP A 43 11.89 2.61 -7.06
N ALA A 44 11.96 2.60 -5.74
CA ALA A 44 12.61 1.54 -4.98
C ALA A 44 11.85 0.22 -5.09
N ALA A 45 10.52 0.26 -5.07
CA ALA A 45 9.71 -0.93 -5.29
C ALA A 45 9.93 -1.51 -6.68
N ALA A 46 9.79 -0.69 -7.73
CA ALA A 46 9.95 -1.12 -9.13
C ALA A 46 11.37 -1.58 -9.47
N GLY A 47 12.40 -0.98 -8.82
CA GLY A 47 13.82 -1.29 -9.08
C GLY A 47 14.40 -2.42 -8.22
N SER A 48 13.63 -3.02 -7.32
CA SER A 48 14.09 -4.11 -6.46
C SER A 48 13.69 -5.48 -6.99
N LYS A 49 14.51 -6.51 -6.65
CA LYS A 49 14.15 -7.91 -6.92
C LYS A 49 13.05 -8.40 -6.00
N LEU A 50 12.95 -7.79 -4.80
CA LEU A 50 11.93 -8.08 -3.80
C LEU A 50 11.51 -6.78 -3.12
N ALA A 51 10.26 -6.37 -3.32
CA ALA A 51 9.65 -5.24 -2.64
C ALA A 51 8.78 -5.72 -1.46
N LEU A 52 9.23 -5.45 -0.24
CA LEU A 52 8.58 -5.82 1.00
C LEU A 52 7.99 -4.59 1.68
N ILE A 53 6.70 -4.64 1.96
CA ILE A 53 6.01 -3.62 2.76
C ILE A 53 5.95 -4.11 4.20
N ALA A 54 6.48 -3.31 5.13
CA ALA A 54 6.36 -3.53 6.56
C ALA A 54 5.39 -2.49 7.14
N ALA A 55 4.23 -2.94 7.61
CA ALA A 55 3.21 -2.07 8.15
C ALA A 55 2.45 -2.75 9.31
N PRO A 56 1.95 -1.99 10.31
CA PRO A 56 1.04 -2.56 11.29
C PRO A 56 -0.27 -2.95 10.62
N LEU A 57 -0.99 -3.91 11.20
CA LEU A 57 -2.30 -4.32 10.68
C LEU A 57 -3.33 -3.19 10.75
N PHE A 58 -3.21 -2.34 11.77
CA PHE A 58 -4.03 -1.14 11.96
C PHE A 58 -3.23 -0.05 12.68
N ARG A 59 -3.65 1.20 12.51
CA ARG A 59 -3.08 2.37 13.20
C ARG A 59 -4.20 3.14 13.89
N GLY A 60 -4.15 3.18 15.22
CA GLY A 60 -5.27 3.71 16.00
C GLY A 60 -6.53 2.90 15.76
N ARG A 61 -7.56 3.52 15.19
CA ARG A 61 -8.84 2.88 14.83
C ARG A 61 -9.03 2.67 13.32
N LEU A 62 -7.96 2.73 12.55
CA LEU A 62 -8.01 2.62 11.09
C LEU A 62 -7.26 1.37 10.64
N PRO A 63 -7.86 0.48 9.82
CA PRO A 63 -7.17 -0.64 9.22
C PRO A 63 -6.19 -0.12 8.17
N ILE A 64 -5.01 -0.75 8.08
CA ILE A 64 -4.03 -0.44 7.04
C ILE A 64 -4.38 -1.18 5.75
N VAL A 65 -4.88 -2.43 5.86
CA VAL A 65 -5.33 -3.21 4.70
C VAL A 65 -6.78 -2.84 4.39
N ARG A 66 -7.03 -2.43 3.15
CA ARG A 66 -8.33 -1.93 2.67
C ARG A 66 -8.76 -2.63 1.38
N ASP A 67 -10.01 -2.44 0.95
CA ASP A 67 -10.47 -2.89 -0.37
C ASP A 67 -9.78 -2.10 -1.49
N ARG A 68 -9.64 -0.79 -1.28
CA ARG A 68 -8.96 0.13 -2.18
C ARG A 68 -8.27 1.23 -1.38
N VAL A 69 -7.04 1.56 -1.75
CA VAL A 69 -6.31 2.71 -1.19
C VAL A 69 -6.93 4.03 -1.62
N THR A 70 -6.78 5.04 -0.78
CA THR A 70 -7.26 6.41 -1.06
C THR A 70 -6.55 7.00 -2.29
N CYS A 71 -5.27 6.67 -2.46
CA CYS A 71 -4.47 7.10 -3.60
C CYS A 71 -3.39 6.06 -3.90
N ILE A 72 -3.17 5.74 -5.16
CA ILE A 72 -2.10 4.83 -5.58
C ILE A 72 -0.79 5.61 -5.68
N SER A 73 0.11 5.37 -4.71
CA SER A 73 1.48 5.89 -4.72
C SER A 73 2.44 4.92 -5.38
N THR A 74 2.24 3.62 -5.15
CA THR A 74 3.02 2.53 -5.74
C THR A 74 2.06 1.47 -6.26
N PRO A 75 2.16 1.09 -7.53
CA PRO A 75 1.31 0.06 -8.13
C PRO A 75 1.55 -1.31 -7.49
N GLY A 76 0.49 -2.12 -7.34
CA GLY A 76 0.57 -3.44 -6.74
C GLY A 76 1.46 -4.42 -7.51
N GLN A 77 1.62 -4.22 -8.81
CA GLN A 77 2.54 -5.01 -9.62
C GLN A 77 4.00 -4.90 -9.18
N ASP A 78 4.38 -3.82 -8.49
CA ASP A 78 5.75 -3.57 -8.01
C ASP A 78 5.94 -4.00 -6.55
N VAL A 79 4.91 -4.57 -5.92
CA VAL A 79 4.94 -5.00 -4.51
C VAL A 79 4.81 -6.51 -4.43
N ASP A 80 5.68 -7.15 -3.64
CA ASP A 80 5.74 -8.61 -3.55
C ASP A 80 5.15 -9.14 -2.25
N VAL A 81 5.43 -8.50 -1.12
CA VAL A 81 5.09 -9.01 0.20
C VAL A 81 4.61 -7.90 1.12
N LEU A 82 3.57 -8.18 1.89
CA LEU A 82 3.16 -7.39 3.06
C LEU A 82 3.48 -8.18 4.33
N VAL A 83 4.25 -7.58 5.23
CA VAL A 83 4.54 -8.11 6.56
C VAL A 83 3.82 -7.28 7.62
N THR A 84 3.04 -7.95 8.45
CA THR A 84 2.35 -7.38 9.60
C THR A 84 2.59 -8.22 10.84
N GLN A 85 2.23 -7.73 12.02
CA GLN A 85 2.25 -8.52 13.25
C GLN A 85 1.23 -9.68 13.25
N ALA A 86 0.30 -9.70 12.30
CA ALA A 86 -0.76 -10.71 12.20
C ALA A 86 -0.52 -11.75 11.11
N GLY A 87 0.54 -11.59 10.33
CA GLY A 87 0.89 -12.53 9.26
C GLY A 87 1.59 -11.85 8.09
N VAL A 88 1.96 -12.68 7.12
CA VAL A 88 2.67 -12.31 5.90
C VAL A 88 1.78 -12.60 4.71
N ALA A 89 1.41 -11.59 3.94
CA ALA A 89 0.69 -11.77 2.70
C ALA A 89 1.64 -11.64 1.51
N VAL A 90 1.59 -12.60 0.58
CA VAL A 90 2.39 -12.60 -0.64
C VAL A 90 1.49 -12.26 -1.81
N ASN A 91 1.96 -11.34 -2.66
CA ASN A 91 1.24 -10.99 -3.88
C ASN A 91 1.04 -12.23 -4.75
N PRO A 92 -0.17 -12.52 -5.23
CA PRO A 92 -0.47 -13.71 -6.03
C PRO A 92 0.42 -13.90 -7.27
N LYS A 93 1.00 -12.82 -7.80
CA LYS A 93 1.98 -12.90 -8.91
C LYS A 93 3.24 -13.72 -8.55
N ASN A 94 3.55 -13.89 -7.25
CA ASN A 94 4.76 -14.55 -6.74
C ASN A 94 4.43 -15.88 -6.03
N ALA A 95 3.78 -16.80 -6.74
CA ALA A 95 3.36 -18.10 -6.19
C ALA A 95 4.55 -18.90 -5.62
N GLU A 96 5.69 -18.92 -6.32
CA GLU A 96 6.91 -19.61 -5.85
C GLU A 96 7.41 -19.05 -4.52
N LEU A 97 7.43 -17.73 -4.37
CA LEU A 97 7.82 -17.10 -3.10
C LEU A 97 6.85 -17.50 -1.97
N ARG A 98 5.55 -17.55 -2.26
CA ARG A 98 4.54 -17.97 -1.30
C ARG A 98 4.79 -19.39 -0.80
N GLU A 99 5.09 -20.34 -1.71
CA GLU A 99 5.40 -21.72 -1.34
C GLU A 99 6.65 -21.80 -0.47
N ARG A 100 7.73 -21.13 -0.87
CA ARG A 100 8.98 -21.10 -0.09
C ARG A 100 8.79 -20.55 1.33
N LEU A 101 8.00 -19.50 1.49
CA LEU A 101 7.69 -18.93 2.81
C LEU A 101 6.82 -19.89 3.64
N TRP A 102 5.90 -20.59 3.00
CA TRP A 102 5.07 -21.61 3.65
C TRP A 102 5.93 -22.81 4.13
N GLU A 103 6.83 -23.33 3.28
CA GLU A 103 7.77 -24.39 3.65
C GLU A 103 8.70 -23.97 4.78
N ALA A 104 9.11 -22.70 4.81
CA ALA A 104 9.87 -22.10 5.89
C ALA A 104 9.06 -21.89 7.19
N ARG A 105 7.78 -22.30 7.21
CA ARG A 105 6.85 -22.18 8.34
C ARG A 105 6.60 -20.75 8.81
N LEU A 106 6.69 -19.79 7.89
CA LEU A 106 6.26 -18.43 8.18
C LEU A 106 4.72 -18.35 8.20
N PRO A 107 4.14 -17.41 8.96
CA PRO A 107 2.69 -17.26 9.07
C PRO A 107 2.10 -16.62 7.79
N VAL A 108 2.17 -17.35 6.67
CA VAL A 108 1.64 -16.90 5.40
C VAL A 108 0.12 -16.96 5.43
N VAL A 109 -0.53 -15.85 5.10
CA VAL A 109 -1.99 -15.68 5.06
C VAL A 109 -2.39 -14.95 3.79
N ASP A 110 -3.68 -15.00 3.46
CA ASP A 110 -4.21 -14.18 2.37
C ASP A 110 -4.35 -12.72 2.80
N ILE A 111 -4.12 -11.78 1.89
CA ILE A 111 -4.27 -10.35 2.19
C ILE A 111 -5.71 -10.00 2.58
N GLN A 112 -6.69 -10.69 2.00
CA GLN A 112 -8.10 -10.55 2.37
C GLN A 112 -8.33 -10.95 3.84
N GLU A 113 -7.67 -12.00 4.30
CA GLU A 113 -7.76 -12.41 5.71
C GLU A 113 -7.15 -11.36 6.65
N LEU A 114 -6.03 -10.73 6.27
CA LEU A 114 -5.45 -9.61 7.03
C LEU A 114 -6.42 -8.43 7.12
N LYS A 115 -7.08 -8.10 6.00
CA LYS A 115 -8.11 -7.06 5.97
C LYS A 115 -9.24 -7.37 6.97
N GLU A 116 -9.81 -8.57 6.90
CA GLU A 116 -10.90 -8.99 7.77
C GLU A 116 -10.51 -9.01 9.25
N ARG A 117 -9.27 -9.42 9.55
CA ARG A 117 -8.71 -9.37 10.91
C ARG A 117 -8.62 -7.93 11.41
N ALA A 118 -8.16 -7.00 10.57
CA ALA A 118 -8.09 -5.59 10.90
C ALA A 118 -9.48 -5.01 11.17
N GLU A 119 -10.45 -5.24 10.27
CA GLU A 119 -11.81 -4.72 10.36
C GLU A 119 -12.58 -5.29 11.57
N ARG A 120 -12.31 -6.51 11.99
CA ARG A 120 -12.88 -7.03 13.25
C ARG A 120 -12.46 -6.22 14.49
N ILE A 121 -11.29 -5.59 14.45
CA ILE A 121 -10.75 -4.79 15.55
C ILE A 121 -11.18 -3.33 15.44
N THR A 122 -11.13 -2.77 14.23
CA THR A 122 -11.30 -1.33 13.99
C THR A 122 -12.71 -0.96 13.52
N GLY A 123 -13.48 -1.93 13.06
CA GLY A 123 -14.65 -1.71 12.22
C GLY A 123 -14.26 -1.48 10.76
N THR A 124 -15.24 -1.63 9.86
CA THR A 124 -15.06 -1.31 8.43
C THR A 124 -15.05 0.21 8.26
N PRO A 125 -14.00 0.80 7.67
CA PRO A 125 -13.94 2.25 7.50
C PRO A 125 -14.96 2.71 6.46
N ALA A 126 -15.61 3.83 6.74
CA ALA A 126 -16.46 4.47 5.74
C ALA A 126 -15.60 4.97 4.56
N PRO A 127 -16.12 4.94 3.34
CA PRO A 127 -15.46 5.56 2.19
C PRO A 127 -15.20 7.05 2.45
N LEU A 128 -14.01 7.52 2.08
CA LEU A 128 -13.70 8.94 2.15
C LEU A 128 -14.54 9.70 1.11
N PRO A 129 -15.41 10.64 1.49
CA PRO A 129 -16.11 11.47 0.53
C PRO A 129 -15.12 12.43 -0.13
N VAL A 130 -15.04 12.37 -1.47
CA VAL A 130 -14.18 13.24 -2.27
C VAL A 130 -14.98 13.95 -3.35
N SER A 131 -14.61 15.20 -3.65
CA SER A 131 -15.18 15.96 -4.76
C SER A 131 -14.53 15.57 -6.09
N ASP A 132 -15.07 16.08 -7.20
CA ASP A 132 -14.46 15.90 -8.53
C ASP A 132 -13.21 16.75 -8.75
N ARG A 133 -12.88 17.65 -7.81
CA ARG A 133 -11.72 18.52 -7.92
C ARG A 133 -10.42 17.73 -7.69
N VAL A 134 -9.62 17.62 -8.74
CA VAL A 134 -8.25 17.08 -8.65
C VAL A 134 -7.33 18.15 -8.08
N VAL A 135 -6.63 17.83 -7.00
CA VAL A 135 -5.67 18.74 -6.33
C VAL A 135 -4.23 18.38 -6.64
N ALA A 136 -3.94 17.12 -6.98
CA ALA A 136 -2.62 16.66 -7.39
C ALA A 136 -2.72 15.45 -8.32
N LYS A 137 -1.66 15.24 -9.10
CA LYS A 137 -1.47 14.04 -9.94
C LYS A 137 -0.27 13.26 -9.40
N VAL A 138 -0.41 11.94 -9.34
CA VAL A 138 0.69 11.03 -9.01
C VAL A 138 1.25 10.51 -10.32
N ILE A 139 2.52 10.82 -10.57
CA ILE A 139 3.21 10.49 -11.82
C ILE A 139 4.33 9.52 -11.51
N SER A 140 4.46 8.44 -12.30
CA SER A 140 5.58 7.50 -12.23
C SER A 140 6.90 8.15 -12.67
N ARG A 141 8.00 7.48 -12.39
CA ARG A 141 9.34 7.88 -12.88
C ARG A 141 9.45 8.01 -14.40
N ASP A 142 8.61 7.28 -15.12
CA ASP A 142 8.57 7.25 -16.59
C ASP A 142 7.56 8.26 -17.18
N GLY A 143 6.90 9.03 -16.31
CA GLY A 143 5.96 10.09 -16.71
C GLY A 143 4.52 9.60 -16.86
N GLU A 144 4.21 8.37 -16.55
CA GLU A 144 2.85 7.83 -16.60
C GLU A 144 2.01 8.30 -15.42
N LEU A 145 0.74 8.58 -15.66
CA LEU A 145 -0.21 8.92 -14.60
C LEU A 145 -0.61 7.65 -13.83
N LEU A 146 -0.18 7.56 -12.57
CA LEU A 146 -0.56 6.45 -11.68
C LEU A 146 -1.94 6.67 -11.06
N ASP A 147 -2.19 7.89 -10.54
CA ASP A 147 -3.46 8.24 -9.91
C ASP A 147 -3.62 9.76 -9.76
N THR A 148 -4.76 10.17 -9.21
CA THR A 148 -5.07 11.56 -8.88
C THR A 148 -5.51 11.69 -7.43
N ILE A 149 -5.00 12.69 -6.73
CA ILE A 149 -5.49 13.07 -5.41
C ILE A 149 -6.64 14.05 -5.60
N ARG A 150 -7.80 13.69 -5.07
CA ARG A 150 -9.01 14.52 -5.10
C ARG A 150 -9.19 15.24 -3.78
N GLN A 151 -9.82 16.40 -3.85
CA GLN A 151 -10.13 17.16 -2.64
C GLN A 151 -11.13 16.38 -1.77
N ALA A 152 -10.78 16.13 -0.51
CA ALA A 152 -11.71 15.57 0.45
C ALA A 152 -12.86 16.56 0.72
N ASP A 153 -14.09 16.04 0.75
CA ASP A 153 -15.28 16.82 1.11
C ASP A 153 -15.38 16.88 2.65
N ASN A 154 -14.89 17.97 3.23
CA ASN A 154 -15.00 18.23 4.66
C ASN A 154 -16.42 18.60 5.13
N ARG A 155 -17.47 18.18 4.41
CA ARG A 155 -18.85 18.50 4.76
C ARG A 155 -19.45 17.65 5.89
N SER A 156 -18.67 16.82 6.55
CA SER A 156 -19.09 16.01 7.69
C SER A 156 -18.36 16.44 8.95
N GLY A 157 -18.65 17.64 9.42
CA GLY A 157 -18.05 18.11 10.64
C GLY A 157 -18.76 19.33 11.23
N VAL A 158 -19.86 19.14 11.88
CA VAL A 158 -20.22 19.79 13.16
C VAL A 158 -21.05 18.79 13.93
#